data_0464006827804362d8193403a25d4c18
#
_entry.id   0464006827804362d8193403a25d4c18
#
_cell.length_a   1.000
_cell.length_b   1.000
_cell.length_c   1.000
_cell.angle_alpha   90.00
_cell.angle_beta   90.00
_cell.angle_gamma   90.00
#
_symmetry.space_group_name_H-M   'P 1'
#
loop_
_entity.id
_entity.type
_entity.pdbx_description
1 polymer ?
#
loop_
_entity_poly.entity_id
_entity_poly.type
_entity_poly.pdbx_seq_one_letter_code
_entity_poly.pdbx_strand_id
1 'polypeptide(L)'
;MCTNLKTAPKLPAKASKWLCYAGMFSGCTNLKSAELSIEFLRRGCCSSMFNNCTNLSSVTMLAPSKEITSSGFSYYLDYWLNNAGTDQSVKNRTLKVQDKAAYEALKANASYLPTKWQIGNCTVLDKDGKAITE
;
A
#
# COMPACT_ATOMS: atom_id res chain seq x y z
N MET A 1 9.49 9.30 -14.47
CA MET A 1 9.65 9.28 -13.01
C MET A 1 9.21 10.62 -12.44
N CYS A 2 8.29 10.62 -11.48
CA CYS A 2 7.69 11.86 -10.95
C CYS A 2 8.39 12.33 -9.70
N THR A 3 9.55 12.96 -9.83
CA THR A 3 10.36 13.37 -8.67
C THR A 3 9.75 14.54 -7.89
N ASN A 4 8.84 15.30 -8.49
CA ASN A 4 8.22 16.45 -7.82
C ASN A 4 6.87 16.15 -7.17
N LEU A 5 6.31 14.97 -7.39
CA LEU A 5 5.01 14.60 -6.86
C LEU A 5 5.12 14.32 -5.36
N LYS A 6 4.39 15.05 -4.53
CA LYS A 6 4.41 14.89 -3.07
C LYS A 6 3.20 14.14 -2.54
N THR A 7 2.06 14.22 -3.22
CA THR A 7 0.83 13.56 -2.83
C THR A 7 0.24 12.89 -4.07
N ALA A 8 -0.10 11.60 -3.96
CA ALA A 8 -0.72 10.89 -5.07
C ALA A 8 -2.15 11.38 -5.28
N PRO A 9 -2.61 11.51 -6.52
CA PRO A 9 -4.02 11.81 -6.77
C PRO A 9 -4.89 10.68 -6.24
N LYS A 10 -6.11 11.02 -5.86
CA LYS A 10 -7.08 10.02 -5.40
C LYS A 10 -7.51 9.16 -6.58
N LEU A 11 -7.30 7.86 -6.47
CA LEU A 11 -7.66 6.92 -7.52
C LEU A 11 -9.10 6.43 -7.35
N PRO A 12 -9.80 6.11 -8.46
CA PRO A 12 -11.17 5.59 -8.36
C PRO A 12 -11.24 4.33 -7.50
N ALA A 13 -12.36 4.17 -6.79
CA ALA A 13 -12.57 3.03 -5.90
C ALA A 13 -12.63 1.69 -6.62
N LYS A 14 -12.87 1.69 -7.92
CA LYS A 14 -13.00 0.45 -8.71
C LYS A 14 -11.92 0.36 -9.77
N ALA A 15 -10.99 -0.55 -9.58
CA ALA A 15 -10.01 -0.89 -10.61
C ALA A 15 -10.70 -1.83 -11.61
N SER A 16 -10.92 -1.37 -12.82
CA SER A 16 -11.71 -2.10 -13.81
C SER A 16 -10.90 -3.00 -14.73
N LYS A 17 -9.58 -2.82 -14.79
CA LYS A 17 -8.73 -3.54 -15.74
C LYS A 17 -7.48 -4.10 -15.06
N TRP A 18 -6.92 -5.12 -15.67
CA TRP A 18 -5.66 -5.72 -15.22
C TRP A 18 -4.52 -4.71 -15.32
N LEU A 19 -3.60 -4.75 -14.36
CA LEU A 19 -2.37 -3.95 -14.35
C LEU A 19 -2.61 -2.42 -14.43
N CYS A 20 -3.83 -1.96 -14.17
CA CYS A 20 -4.19 -0.56 -14.43
C CYS A 20 -3.36 0.47 -13.64
N TYR A 21 -2.89 0.09 -12.45
CA TYR A 21 -2.09 0.98 -11.60
C TYR A 21 -0.69 0.42 -11.32
N ALA A 22 -0.30 -0.67 -11.98
CA ALA A 22 1.01 -1.28 -11.75
C ALA A 22 2.13 -0.28 -12.02
N GLY A 23 3.04 -0.13 -11.06
CA GLY A 23 4.19 0.74 -11.17
C GLY A 23 3.90 2.22 -11.31
N MET A 24 2.64 2.66 -11.15
CA MET A 24 2.22 4.03 -11.47
C MET A 24 3.06 5.10 -10.78
N PHE A 25 3.43 4.89 -9.53
CA PHE A 25 4.24 5.85 -8.77
C PHE A 25 5.64 5.33 -8.44
N SER A 26 6.07 4.26 -9.11
CA SER A 26 7.39 3.69 -8.87
C SER A 26 8.48 4.76 -9.07
N GLY A 27 9.38 4.88 -8.11
CA GLY A 27 10.47 5.84 -8.17
C GLY A 27 10.08 7.29 -7.88
N CYS A 28 8.85 7.56 -7.44
CA CYS A 28 8.45 8.91 -7.03
C CYS A 28 9.04 9.20 -5.64
N THR A 29 10.31 9.58 -5.60
CA THR A 29 11.08 9.71 -4.37
C THR A 29 10.61 10.82 -3.44
N ASN A 30 9.85 11.80 -3.92
CA ASN A 30 9.31 12.87 -3.08
C ASN A 30 7.86 12.63 -2.65
N LEU A 31 7.27 11.51 -3.07
CA LEU A 31 5.91 11.16 -2.70
C LEU A 31 5.85 10.84 -1.21
N LYS A 32 5.00 11.56 -0.46
CA LYS A 32 4.87 11.41 1.00
C LYS A 32 3.61 10.70 1.42
N SER A 33 2.55 10.77 0.63
CA SER A 33 1.26 10.16 0.99
C SER A 33 0.52 9.68 -0.23
N ALA A 34 -0.28 8.63 -0.04
CA ALA A 34 -1.13 8.07 -1.08
C ALA A 34 -2.37 7.43 -0.46
N GLU A 35 -3.49 7.54 -1.15
CA GLU A 35 -4.74 6.95 -0.70
C GLU A 35 -5.33 6.08 -1.82
N LEU A 36 -5.51 4.79 -1.53
CA LEU A 36 -6.11 3.82 -2.43
C LEU A 36 -7.43 3.33 -1.85
N SER A 37 -8.53 3.91 -2.29
CA SER A 37 -9.87 3.48 -1.89
C SER A 37 -10.38 2.38 -2.82
N ILE A 38 -9.56 1.38 -3.06
CA ILE A 38 -9.85 0.30 -4.01
C ILE A 38 -10.67 -0.78 -3.33
N GLU A 39 -11.83 -1.09 -3.88
CA GLU A 39 -12.71 -2.15 -3.37
C GLU A 39 -12.37 -3.52 -3.95
N PHE A 40 -11.82 -3.55 -5.17
CA PHE A 40 -11.53 -4.79 -5.89
C PHE A 40 -10.09 -4.76 -6.38
N LEU A 41 -9.36 -5.83 -6.10
CA LEU A 41 -8.02 -6.02 -6.64
C LEU A 41 -8.11 -6.88 -7.89
N ARG A 42 -7.54 -6.40 -8.97
CA ARG A 42 -7.42 -7.16 -10.21
C ARG A 42 -5.97 -7.58 -10.40
N ARG A 43 -5.75 -8.58 -11.22
CA ARG A 43 -4.42 -9.16 -11.44
C ARG A 43 -3.36 -8.07 -11.67
N GLY A 44 -2.41 -7.98 -10.74
CA GLY A 44 -1.31 -7.04 -10.82
C GLY A 44 -1.68 -5.56 -10.71
N CYS A 45 -2.91 -5.24 -10.30
CA CYS A 45 -3.39 -3.85 -10.38
C CYS A 45 -2.57 -2.85 -9.57
N CYS A 46 -1.93 -3.28 -8.50
CA CYS A 46 -1.12 -2.39 -7.67
C CYS A 46 0.32 -2.88 -7.53
N SER A 47 0.71 -3.84 -8.35
CA SER A 47 2.06 -4.38 -8.33
C SER A 47 3.09 -3.27 -8.50
N SER A 48 4.10 -3.25 -7.63
CA SER A 48 5.21 -2.28 -7.65
C SER A 48 4.76 -0.81 -7.63
N MET A 49 3.54 -0.53 -7.18
CA MET A 49 2.94 0.80 -7.30
C MET A 49 3.77 1.90 -6.63
N PHE A 50 4.28 1.63 -5.44
CA PHE A 50 5.10 2.57 -4.67
C PHE A 50 6.54 2.07 -4.50
N ASN A 51 6.98 1.20 -5.38
CA ASN A 51 8.35 0.69 -5.33
C ASN A 51 9.34 1.85 -5.41
N ASN A 52 10.26 1.89 -4.48
CA ASN A 52 11.28 2.97 -4.38
C ASN A 52 10.71 4.37 -4.11
N CYS A 53 9.50 4.48 -3.55
CA CYS A 53 9.00 5.75 -3.03
C CYS A 53 9.60 5.97 -1.64
N THR A 54 10.87 6.32 -1.58
CA THR A 54 11.68 6.28 -0.36
C THR A 54 11.21 7.26 0.73
N ASN A 55 10.51 8.34 0.38
CA ASN A 55 10.00 9.31 1.35
C ASN A 55 8.53 9.07 1.74
N LEU A 56 7.94 7.97 1.29
CA LEU A 56 6.54 7.68 1.59
C LEU A 56 6.36 7.44 3.09
N SER A 57 5.48 8.20 3.73
CA SER A 57 5.22 8.10 5.16
C SER A 57 3.79 7.73 5.51
N SER A 58 2.86 7.82 4.57
CA SER A 58 1.45 7.53 4.83
C SER A 58 0.81 6.87 3.62
N VAL A 59 0.19 5.73 3.84
CA VAL A 59 -0.53 4.99 2.78
C VAL A 59 -1.87 4.52 3.32
N THR A 60 -2.91 4.68 2.52
CA THR A 60 -4.23 4.12 2.79
C THR A 60 -4.54 3.08 1.72
N MET A 61 -4.87 1.85 2.14
CA MET A 61 -5.24 0.75 1.26
C MET A 61 -6.48 0.09 1.86
N LEU A 62 -7.64 0.32 1.29
CA LEU A 62 -8.92 -0.12 1.85
C LEU A 62 -9.48 -1.39 1.22
N ALA A 63 -8.67 -2.16 0.50
CA ALA A 63 -9.12 -3.43 -0.05
C ALA A 63 -9.50 -4.40 1.07
N PRO A 64 -10.66 -5.10 0.97
CA PRO A 64 -11.06 -6.09 1.97
C PRO A 64 -10.12 -7.29 1.98
N SER A 65 -10.06 -7.98 3.12
CA SER A 65 -9.21 -9.17 3.28
C SER A 65 -9.48 -10.23 2.21
N LYS A 66 -10.74 -10.43 1.85
CA LYS A 66 -11.11 -11.41 0.84
C LYS A 66 -10.48 -11.13 -0.53
N GLU A 67 -10.29 -9.85 -0.86
CA GLU A 67 -9.62 -9.48 -2.10
C GLU A 67 -8.11 -9.69 -2.01
N ILE A 68 -7.53 -9.40 -0.85
CA ILE A 68 -6.09 -9.57 -0.64
C ILE A 68 -5.72 -11.06 -0.66
N THR A 69 -6.56 -11.91 -0.11
CA THR A 69 -6.32 -13.37 -0.03
C THR A 69 -6.88 -14.14 -1.20
N SER A 70 -7.51 -13.47 -2.15
CA SER A 70 -8.13 -14.14 -3.28
C SER A 70 -7.14 -15.07 -3.99
N SER A 71 -7.49 -16.35 -4.04
CA SER A 71 -6.59 -17.41 -4.47
C SER A 71 -6.69 -17.62 -5.96
N GLY A 72 -6.06 -17.22 -6.76
CA GLY A 72 -6.10 -17.55 -8.18
C GLY A 72 -5.02 -16.84 -8.95
N PHE A 73 -4.63 -15.70 -8.45
CA PHE A 73 -3.60 -14.92 -9.13
C PHE A 73 -2.88 -14.06 -8.11
N SER A 74 -1.66 -14.41 -7.82
CA SER A 74 -0.86 -13.88 -6.73
C SER A 74 -0.02 -12.68 -7.13
N TYR A 75 -0.58 -11.68 -7.77
CA TYR A 75 0.26 -10.55 -8.20
C TYR A 75 -0.40 -9.19 -7.95
N TYR A 76 -1.42 -9.15 -7.09
CA TYR A 76 -2.17 -7.91 -6.88
C TYR A 76 -1.34 -6.80 -6.27
N LEU A 77 -0.53 -7.17 -5.27
CA LEU A 77 0.21 -6.22 -4.45
C LEU A 77 1.71 -6.56 -4.36
N ASP A 78 2.21 -7.42 -5.25
CA ASP A 78 3.61 -7.81 -5.22
C ASP A 78 4.50 -6.58 -5.26
N TYR A 79 5.35 -6.43 -4.26
CA TYR A 79 6.33 -5.35 -4.16
C TYR A 79 5.73 -3.94 -4.18
N TRP A 80 4.44 -3.78 -3.86
CA TRP A 80 3.80 -2.46 -3.92
C TRP A 80 4.43 -1.45 -2.96
N LEU A 81 4.97 -1.88 -1.84
CA LEU A 81 5.67 -1.04 -0.87
C LEU A 81 7.16 -1.38 -0.78
N ASN A 82 7.71 -2.06 -1.76
CA ASN A 82 9.12 -2.44 -1.74
C ASN A 82 10.00 -1.19 -1.70
N ASN A 83 10.88 -1.11 -0.70
CA ASN A 83 11.76 0.04 -0.51
C ASN A 83 11.01 1.37 -0.38
N ALA A 84 9.75 1.34 0.08
CA ALA A 84 8.96 2.54 0.36
C ALA A 84 9.19 2.99 1.80
N GLY A 85 9.29 4.31 2.01
CA GLY A 85 9.45 4.88 3.34
C GLY A 85 10.77 4.54 4.02
N THR A 86 11.81 4.28 3.25
CA THR A 86 13.11 3.85 3.79
C THR A 86 14.10 4.98 3.99
N ASP A 87 13.78 6.20 3.53
CA ASP A 87 14.67 7.34 3.71
C ASP A 87 14.83 7.66 5.21
N GLN A 88 16.01 8.08 5.61
CA GLN A 88 16.32 8.39 7.00
C GLN A 88 15.46 9.53 7.57
N SER A 89 14.94 10.39 6.72
CA SER A 89 14.04 11.48 7.13
C SER A 89 12.64 10.98 7.52
N VAL A 90 12.26 9.77 7.11
CA VAL A 90 10.97 9.20 7.45
C VAL A 90 11.05 8.58 8.84
N LYS A 91 10.57 9.31 9.85
CA LYS A 91 10.63 8.87 11.24
C LYS A 91 9.43 8.03 11.64
N ASN A 92 8.25 8.32 11.09
CA ASN A 92 7.02 7.63 11.40
C ASN A 92 6.30 7.25 10.11
N ARG A 93 5.81 6.03 10.05
CA ARG A 93 5.00 5.56 8.92
C ARG A 93 3.60 5.24 9.43
N THR A 94 2.59 5.52 8.62
CA THR A 94 1.20 5.21 8.94
C THR A 94 0.59 4.42 7.80
N LEU A 95 0.03 3.27 8.13
CA LEU A 95 -0.69 2.41 7.17
C LEU A 95 -2.15 2.33 7.63
N LYS A 96 -3.06 2.77 6.77
CA LYS A 96 -4.49 2.67 7.03
C LYS A 96 -5.07 1.58 6.15
N VAL A 97 -5.74 0.62 6.76
CA VAL A 97 -6.32 -0.55 6.08
C VAL A 97 -7.80 -0.64 6.40
N GLN A 98 -8.50 -1.53 5.71
CA GLN A 98 -9.94 -1.70 5.91
C GLN A 98 -10.26 -2.10 7.36
N ASP A 99 -9.56 -3.14 7.86
CA ASP A 99 -9.77 -3.70 9.20
C ASP A 99 -8.57 -4.58 9.58
N LYS A 100 -8.63 -5.17 10.76
CA LYS A 100 -7.57 -6.06 11.22
C LYS A 100 -7.37 -7.27 10.30
N ALA A 101 -8.47 -7.83 9.77
CA ALA A 101 -8.37 -8.98 8.87
C ALA A 101 -7.59 -8.61 7.59
N ALA A 102 -7.80 -7.40 7.07
CA ALA A 102 -7.04 -6.92 5.91
C ALA A 102 -5.55 -6.77 6.25
N TYR A 103 -5.23 -6.26 7.43
CA TYR A 103 -3.84 -6.16 7.87
C TYR A 103 -3.18 -7.54 7.96
N GLU A 104 -3.87 -8.50 8.58
CA GLU A 104 -3.33 -9.86 8.72
C GLU A 104 -3.12 -10.51 7.35
N ALA A 105 -4.02 -10.24 6.40
CA ALA A 105 -3.89 -10.76 5.05
C ALA A 105 -2.66 -10.19 4.33
N LEU A 106 -2.38 -8.90 4.52
CA LEU A 106 -1.18 -8.27 3.97
C LEU A 106 0.08 -8.85 4.62
N LYS A 107 0.07 -8.98 5.94
CA LYS A 107 1.22 -9.47 6.70
C LYS A 107 1.56 -10.92 6.36
N ALA A 108 0.57 -11.71 5.98
CA ALA A 108 0.76 -13.12 5.66
C ALA A 108 1.64 -13.33 4.41
N ASN A 109 1.83 -12.30 3.60
CA ASN A 109 2.64 -12.41 2.39
C ASN A 109 3.79 -11.40 2.46
N ALA A 110 5.03 -11.90 2.50
CA ALA A 110 6.22 -11.04 2.66
C ALA A 110 6.39 -10.01 1.55
N SER A 111 5.93 -10.31 0.33
CA SER A 111 6.01 -9.34 -0.77
C SER A 111 4.92 -8.26 -0.69
N TYR A 112 3.90 -8.45 0.16
CA TYR A 112 2.81 -7.50 0.32
C TYR A 112 3.05 -6.49 1.43
N LEU A 113 3.77 -6.86 2.49
CA LEU A 113 3.96 -5.95 3.62
C LEU A 113 5.38 -6.05 4.18
N PRO A 114 6.26 -5.14 3.76
CA PRO A 114 7.62 -5.07 4.32
C PRO A 114 7.59 -4.82 5.83
N THR A 115 8.62 -5.26 6.52
CA THR A 115 8.75 -5.14 7.98
C THR A 115 8.57 -3.70 8.46
N LYS A 116 9.07 -2.72 7.72
CA LYS A 116 8.93 -1.30 8.10
C LYS A 116 7.47 -0.82 8.15
N TRP A 117 6.58 -1.52 7.49
CA TRP A 117 5.15 -1.19 7.43
C TRP A 117 4.29 -2.09 8.33
N GLN A 118 4.92 -2.87 9.19
CA GLN A 118 4.23 -3.74 10.14
C GLN A 118 4.15 -3.08 11.52
N ILE A 119 3.19 -3.52 12.33
CA ILE A 119 3.01 -3.06 13.71
C ILE A 119 4.32 -3.24 14.49
N GLY A 120 4.73 -2.20 15.21
CA GLY A 120 6.03 -2.13 15.85
C GLY A 120 6.99 -1.18 15.17
N ASN A 121 6.91 -1.06 13.85
CA ASN A 121 7.69 -0.12 13.04
C ASN A 121 6.80 0.92 12.34
N CYS A 122 5.50 0.72 12.40
CA CYS A 122 4.51 1.52 11.68
C CYS A 122 3.25 1.62 12.51
N THR A 123 2.59 2.78 12.47
CA THR A 123 1.25 2.93 13.06
C THR A 123 0.25 2.36 12.06
N VAL A 124 -0.52 1.38 12.47
CA VAL A 124 -1.54 0.76 11.62
C VAL A 124 -2.92 1.11 12.13
N LEU A 125 -3.75 1.66 11.27
CA LEU A 125 -5.10 2.13 11.60
C LEU A 125 -6.12 1.40 10.74
N ASP A 126 -7.36 1.27 11.28
CA ASP A 126 -8.47 0.81 10.45
C ASP A 126 -9.09 1.96 9.66
N LYS A 127 -10.13 1.67 8.90
CA LYS A 127 -10.82 2.68 8.06
C LYS A 127 -11.39 3.84 8.86
N ASP A 128 -11.69 3.63 10.15
CA ASP A 128 -12.24 4.66 11.04
C ASP A 128 -11.16 5.40 11.82
N GLY A 129 -9.90 5.09 11.58
CA GLY A 129 -8.77 5.73 12.23
C GLY A 129 -8.41 5.14 13.58
N LYS A 130 -8.99 3.98 13.96
CA LYS A 130 -8.65 3.31 15.22
C LYS A 130 -7.39 2.48 15.05
N ALA A 131 -6.53 2.50 16.07
CA ALA A 131 -5.30 1.73 16.04
C ALA A 131 -5.59 0.23 16.01
N ILE A 132 -4.91 -0.48 15.12
CA ILE A 132 -4.93 -1.93 15.07
C ILE A 132 -3.74 -2.44 15.86
N THR A 133 -4.00 -3.35 16.80
CA THR A 133 -2.96 -3.99 17.62
C THR A 133 -2.91 -5.49 17.34
N GLU A 134 -1.77 -6.08 17.56
CA GLU A 134 -1.60 -7.53 17.39
C GLU A 134 -2.20 -8.33 18.55
#